data_15715cb67e74a0fc13d51718bf017c64
#
_entry.id   15715cb67e74a0fc13d51718bf017c64
#
_cell.length_a   1.000
_cell.length_b   1.000
_cell.length_c   1.000
_cell.angle_alpha   90.00
_cell.angle_beta   90.00
_cell.angle_gamma   90.00
#
_symmetry.space_group_name_H-M   'P 1'
#
loop_
_entity.id
_entity.type
_entity.pdbx_description
1 polymer ?
#
loop_
_entity_poly.entity_id
_entity_poly.type
_entity_poly.pdbx_seq_one_letter_code
_entity_poly.pdbx_strand_id
1 'polypeptide(L)'
;MYRRRRITLSVLTIIVLVLLVVGIVGIVKALGSGSSDEDETTAEPEQTSEQSTAAPVPDEKAASGKCPDDKVSLTAKVDPKSVKDGQEPEFGMVIGNSHTATCLIEVGTKQQEFVVEKDGDVVWSSKYCAASKDENAEVSTEFAPQSEKTAKLKWNRVKVDKNCNRAKDDFASGEYDLIVKLDDKESKPTSFELEKSDAEKAEEKKAEDEKKKSEEEKSEEPQD
;
A
#
# COMPACT_ATOMS: atom_id res chain seq x y z
N MET A 1 -5.65 18.34 32.31
CA MET A 1 -5.76 19.63 31.58
C MET A 1 -5.03 19.67 30.22
N TYR A 2 -4.14 18.74 29.90
CA TYR A 2 -3.32 18.73 28.67
C TYR A 2 -4.11 18.36 27.38
N ARG A 3 -5.14 17.56 27.46
CA ARG A 3 -5.91 17.13 26.26
C ARG A 3 -6.75 18.26 25.63
N ARG A 4 -7.28 19.19 26.42
CA ARG A 4 -8.10 20.32 25.89
C ARG A 4 -7.25 21.33 25.10
N ARG A 5 -5.97 21.56 25.47
CA ARG A 5 -5.07 22.49 24.78
C ARG A 5 -4.60 21.97 23.41
N ARG A 6 -4.48 20.65 23.23
CA ARG A 6 -4.12 20.06 21.92
C ARG A 6 -5.26 20.13 20.91
N ILE A 7 -6.50 19.96 21.37
CA ILE A 7 -7.68 20.04 20.48
C ILE A 7 -7.88 21.48 20.00
N THR A 8 -7.71 22.49 20.83
CA THR A 8 -7.85 23.89 20.41
C THR A 8 -6.76 24.33 19.45
N LEU A 9 -5.51 23.88 19.62
CA LEU A 9 -4.41 24.14 18.68
C LEU A 9 -4.67 23.47 17.31
N SER A 10 -5.14 22.23 17.28
CA SER A 10 -5.44 21.51 16.02
C SER A 10 -6.60 22.13 15.26
N VAL A 11 -7.63 22.60 15.94
CA VAL A 11 -8.78 23.30 15.30
C VAL A 11 -8.32 24.64 14.71
N LEU A 12 -7.47 25.35 15.40
CA LEU A 12 -6.96 26.66 14.94
C LEU A 12 -6.08 26.53 13.69
N THR A 13 -5.22 25.49 13.64
CA THR A 13 -4.40 25.16 12.45
C THR A 13 -5.25 24.78 11.24
N ILE A 14 -6.33 24.04 11.43
CA ILE A 14 -7.24 23.65 10.34
C ILE A 14 -7.96 24.90 9.78
N ILE A 15 -8.42 25.80 10.64
CA ILE A 15 -9.09 27.05 10.21
C ILE A 15 -8.13 27.92 9.40
N VAL A 16 -6.88 28.07 9.81
CA VAL A 16 -5.86 28.84 9.06
C VAL A 16 -5.57 28.24 7.70
N LEU A 17 -5.47 26.89 7.62
CA LEU A 17 -5.28 26.18 6.35
C LEU A 17 -6.46 26.39 5.38
N VAL A 18 -7.69 26.31 5.87
CA VAL A 18 -8.90 26.54 5.05
C VAL A 18 -8.94 27.97 4.52
N LEU A 19 -8.60 28.97 5.35
CA LEU A 19 -8.55 30.38 4.90
C LEU A 19 -7.47 30.64 3.87
N LEU A 20 -6.31 29.97 3.96
CA LEU A 20 -5.24 30.02 2.96
C LEU A 20 -5.69 29.46 1.60
N VAL A 21 -6.36 28.30 1.61
CA VAL A 21 -6.86 27.68 0.38
C VAL A 21 -7.94 28.54 -0.29
N VAL A 22 -8.87 29.10 0.47
CA VAL A 22 -9.91 30.01 -0.05
C VAL A 22 -9.29 31.30 -0.60
N GLY A 23 -8.24 31.82 0.02
CA GLY A 23 -7.51 32.99 -0.46
C GLY A 23 -6.82 32.77 -1.81
N ILE A 24 -6.18 31.61 -2.00
CA ILE A 24 -5.50 31.25 -3.25
C ILE A 24 -6.51 31.07 -4.40
N VAL A 25 -7.66 30.42 -4.15
CA VAL A 25 -8.72 30.25 -5.16
C VAL A 25 -9.35 31.60 -5.57
N GLY A 26 -9.44 32.53 -4.63
CA GLY A 26 -9.95 33.92 -4.92
C GLY A 26 -9.01 34.69 -5.83
N ILE A 27 -7.70 34.59 -5.66
CA ILE A 27 -6.69 35.32 -6.48
C ILE A 27 -6.65 34.76 -7.92
N VAL A 28 -6.79 33.43 -8.10
CA VAL A 28 -6.79 32.82 -9.44
C VAL A 28 -8.02 33.21 -10.25
N LYS A 29 -9.19 33.44 -9.61
CA LYS A 29 -10.40 33.94 -10.29
C LYS A 29 -10.35 35.43 -10.62
N ALA A 30 -9.58 36.26 -9.92
CA ALA A 30 -9.47 37.67 -10.15
C ALA A 30 -8.50 38.06 -11.29
N LEU A 31 -7.61 37.13 -11.70
CA LEU A 31 -6.62 37.34 -12.77
C LEU A 31 -7.04 36.75 -14.12
N GLY A 32 -8.20 36.10 -14.21
CA GLY A 32 -8.70 35.39 -15.40
C GLY A 32 -9.88 36.05 -16.12
N SER A 33 -10.14 37.35 -15.95
CA SER A 33 -11.24 38.03 -16.65
C SER A 33 -10.75 39.32 -17.24
N GLY A 34 -10.41 39.28 -18.52
CA GLY A 34 -10.13 40.46 -19.35
C GLY A 34 -10.63 40.20 -20.75
N SER A 35 -11.87 40.63 -20.99
CA SER A 35 -12.54 40.74 -22.30
C SER A 35 -11.98 41.87 -23.09
N SER A 36 -12.05 41.80 -24.42
CA SER A 36 -12.75 42.72 -25.31
C SER A 36 -12.23 42.59 -26.73
N ASP A 37 -13.07 42.15 -27.63
CA ASP A 37 -13.82 42.87 -28.66
C ASP A 37 -13.01 43.51 -29.80
N GLU A 38 -13.38 43.01 -31.02
CA GLU A 38 -13.57 43.67 -32.31
C GLU A 38 -12.38 44.40 -32.97
N ASP A 39 -11.93 44.00 -34.16
CA ASP A 39 -12.50 44.49 -35.43
C ASP A 39 -11.82 43.85 -36.67
N GLU A 40 -12.58 43.78 -37.73
CA GLU A 40 -12.47 43.37 -39.09
C GLU A 40 -11.20 43.86 -39.83
N THR A 41 -10.60 43.07 -40.75
CA THR A 41 -10.44 43.34 -42.19
C THR A 41 -9.54 42.31 -42.89
N THR A 42 -10.13 41.60 -43.81
CA THR A 42 -9.70 41.04 -45.12
C THR A 42 -8.25 41.15 -45.55
N ALA A 43 -7.60 40.01 -45.86
CA ALA A 43 -6.90 39.71 -47.12
C ALA A 43 -6.27 38.30 -47.09
N GLU A 44 -6.72 37.41 -47.94
CA GLU A 44 -6.01 36.26 -48.53
C GLU A 44 -5.05 36.77 -49.61
N PRO A 45 -3.99 36.04 -50.11
CA PRO A 45 -3.71 34.60 -50.02
C PRO A 45 -2.20 34.29 -49.79
N GLU A 46 -1.84 33.11 -49.49
CA GLU A 46 -1.02 32.17 -50.28
C GLU A 46 -0.49 30.97 -49.46
N GLN A 47 -0.64 29.83 -50.05
CA GLN A 47 -0.21 28.52 -49.57
C GLN A 47 1.31 28.43 -49.40
N THR A 48 1.73 27.85 -48.27
CA THR A 48 2.93 27.00 -48.24
C THR A 48 2.66 25.84 -47.34
N SER A 49 2.51 24.69 -47.96
CA SER A 49 2.45 23.36 -47.31
C SER A 49 3.77 23.10 -46.60
N GLU A 50 3.80 23.19 -45.28
CA GLU A 50 4.77 22.46 -44.49
C GLU A 50 4.04 21.31 -43.80
N GLN A 51 4.28 20.15 -44.36
CA GLN A 51 3.84 18.84 -43.91
C GLN A 51 4.52 18.55 -42.56
N SER A 52 3.88 19.00 -41.47
CA SER A 52 4.25 18.57 -40.13
C SER A 52 3.83 17.14 -40.02
N THR A 53 4.82 16.26 -40.07
CA THR A 53 4.68 14.84 -39.72
C THR A 53 4.37 14.77 -38.23
N ALA A 54 3.10 14.94 -37.85
CA ALA A 54 2.65 14.58 -36.54
C ALA A 54 2.84 13.06 -36.38
N ALA A 55 3.74 12.67 -35.48
CA ALA A 55 3.83 11.31 -35.03
C ALA A 55 2.41 10.87 -34.61
N PRO A 56 1.99 9.65 -34.96
CA PRO A 56 0.66 9.18 -34.57
C PRO A 56 0.59 9.21 -33.04
N VAL A 57 -0.30 10.03 -32.51
CA VAL A 57 -0.76 9.95 -31.12
C VAL A 57 -1.31 8.53 -31.00
N PRO A 58 -0.84 7.70 -30.05
CA PRO A 58 -1.44 6.38 -29.86
C PRO A 58 -2.92 6.62 -29.61
N ASP A 59 -3.77 6.06 -30.47
CA ASP A 59 -5.21 5.98 -30.24
C ASP A 59 -5.40 5.46 -28.82
N GLU A 60 -5.94 6.28 -27.96
CA GLU A 60 -6.40 5.92 -26.64
C GLU A 60 -7.62 5.02 -26.85
N LYS A 61 -7.32 3.77 -27.24
CA LYS A 61 -8.32 2.76 -27.51
C LYS A 61 -9.00 2.49 -26.18
N ALA A 62 -10.26 2.92 -26.08
CA ALA A 62 -11.11 2.66 -24.93
C ALA A 62 -10.91 1.22 -24.44
N ALA A 63 -10.89 1.02 -23.12
CA ALA A 63 -10.65 -0.28 -22.51
C ALA A 63 -11.48 -1.36 -23.20
N SER A 64 -10.82 -2.36 -23.77
CA SER A 64 -11.45 -3.39 -24.61
C SER A 64 -12.00 -4.56 -23.79
N GLY A 65 -12.59 -4.28 -22.60
CA GLY A 65 -13.16 -5.29 -21.73
C GLY A 65 -12.19 -5.76 -20.63
N LYS A 66 -12.48 -6.91 -20.01
CA LYS A 66 -11.67 -7.52 -18.95
C LYS A 66 -10.30 -7.95 -19.48
N CYS A 67 -9.25 -7.73 -18.68
CA CYS A 67 -7.91 -8.22 -19.00
C CYS A 67 -7.89 -9.75 -19.07
N PRO A 68 -7.20 -10.36 -20.05
CA PRO A 68 -6.98 -11.80 -20.04
C PRO A 68 -6.22 -12.22 -18.78
N ASP A 69 -6.63 -13.29 -18.13
CA ASP A 69 -6.07 -13.72 -16.83
C ASP A 69 -4.57 -14.04 -16.90
N ASP A 70 -4.08 -14.57 -18.04
CA ASP A 70 -2.66 -14.83 -18.29
C ASP A 70 -1.82 -13.54 -18.47
N LYS A 71 -2.47 -12.40 -18.64
CA LYS A 71 -1.85 -11.07 -18.79
C LYS A 71 -1.87 -10.25 -17.50
N VAL A 72 -2.58 -10.71 -16.48
CA VAL A 72 -2.59 -10.09 -15.15
C VAL A 72 -1.49 -10.71 -14.29
N SER A 73 -0.58 -9.90 -13.77
CA SER A 73 0.46 -10.31 -12.83
C SER A 73 0.18 -9.78 -11.43
N LEU A 74 0.61 -10.55 -10.41
CA LEU A 74 0.57 -10.14 -9.01
C LEU A 74 1.94 -10.26 -8.38
N THR A 75 2.31 -9.24 -7.58
CA THR A 75 3.52 -9.25 -6.78
C THR A 75 3.23 -8.68 -5.40
N ALA A 76 3.63 -9.42 -4.34
CA ALA A 76 3.58 -8.94 -2.97
C ALA A 76 4.79 -8.03 -2.67
N LYS A 77 4.57 -6.97 -1.89
CA LYS A 77 5.63 -6.09 -1.35
C LYS A 77 5.42 -5.87 0.13
N VAL A 78 6.50 -5.77 0.88
CA VAL A 78 6.50 -5.41 2.31
C VAL A 78 7.50 -4.29 2.53
N ASP A 79 7.08 -3.24 3.22
CA ASP A 79 7.92 -2.11 3.59
C ASP A 79 7.67 -1.67 5.05
N PRO A 80 8.71 -1.70 5.92
CA PRO A 80 10.02 -2.30 5.70
C PRO A 80 9.98 -3.82 5.76
N LYS A 81 10.97 -4.51 5.17
CA LYS A 81 11.11 -5.97 5.26
C LYS A 81 11.56 -6.47 6.62
N SER A 82 12.30 -5.66 7.39
CA SER A 82 12.62 -5.91 8.80
C SER A 82 11.80 -4.95 9.65
N VAL A 83 10.86 -5.49 10.41
CA VAL A 83 9.82 -4.76 11.15
C VAL A 83 10.16 -4.78 12.62
N LYS A 84 10.47 -3.62 13.17
CA LYS A 84 10.78 -3.46 14.60
C LYS A 84 9.54 -3.66 15.47
N ASP A 85 9.77 -3.93 16.74
CA ASP A 85 8.68 -4.02 17.70
C ASP A 85 7.88 -2.71 17.74
N GLY A 86 6.54 -2.86 17.78
CA GLY A 86 5.59 -1.74 17.71
C GLY A 86 5.48 -1.04 16.35
N GLN A 87 6.27 -1.42 15.34
CA GLN A 87 6.16 -0.88 13.98
C GLN A 87 5.08 -1.60 13.18
N GLU A 88 4.32 -0.84 12.40
CA GLU A 88 3.30 -1.36 11.46
C GLU A 88 3.85 -1.30 10.04
N PRO A 89 4.13 -2.44 9.38
CA PRO A 89 4.58 -2.45 8.00
C PRO A 89 3.45 -2.11 7.03
N GLU A 90 3.80 -1.59 5.87
CA GLU A 90 2.90 -1.42 4.74
C GLU A 90 3.03 -2.64 3.81
N PHE A 91 1.93 -3.33 3.57
CA PHE A 91 1.80 -4.37 2.57
C PHE A 91 1.35 -3.77 1.25
N GLY A 92 1.96 -4.19 0.16
CA GLY A 92 1.61 -3.78 -1.19
C GLY A 92 1.21 -4.98 -2.05
N MET A 93 0.09 -4.85 -2.76
CA MET A 93 -0.29 -5.74 -3.85
C MET A 93 -0.05 -5.00 -5.15
N VAL A 94 1.00 -5.35 -5.88
CA VAL A 94 1.27 -4.81 -7.22
C VAL A 94 0.52 -5.65 -8.23
N ILE A 95 -0.38 -5.02 -8.96
CA ILE A 95 -1.20 -5.62 -10.01
C ILE A 95 -0.71 -5.07 -11.33
N GLY A 96 -0.30 -5.93 -12.25
CA GLY A 96 0.24 -5.54 -13.54
C GLY A 96 -0.60 -6.04 -14.71
N ASN A 97 -0.67 -5.22 -15.78
CA ASN A 97 -1.21 -5.59 -17.07
C ASN A 97 -0.05 -5.79 -18.06
N SER A 98 0.28 -7.03 -18.41
CA SER A 98 1.28 -7.38 -19.42
C SER A 98 0.69 -7.47 -20.85
N HIS A 99 -0.59 -7.13 -21.02
CA HIS A 99 -1.23 -7.07 -22.33
C HIS A 99 -0.77 -5.85 -23.13
N THR A 100 -0.95 -5.90 -24.46
CA THR A 100 -0.62 -4.79 -25.39
C THR A 100 -1.74 -3.78 -25.57
N ALA A 101 -2.90 -3.99 -24.92
CA ALA A 101 -4.05 -3.10 -24.96
C ALA A 101 -4.48 -2.70 -23.54
N THR A 102 -5.13 -1.54 -23.42
CA THR A 102 -5.82 -1.13 -22.20
C THR A 102 -6.97 -2.09 -21.90
N CYS A 103 -7.09 -2.54 -20.64
CA CYS A 103 -8.13 -3.45 -20.21
C CYS A 103 -8.54 -3.18 -18.75
N LEU A 104 -9.66 -3.76 -18.34
CA LEU A 104 -10.23 -3.63 -17.01
C LEU A 104 -9.79 -4.81 -16.12
N ILE A 105 -9.36 -4.50 -14.89
CA ILE A 105 -9.14 -5.50 -13.85
C ILE A 105 -10.05 -5.16 -12.67
N GLU A 106 -10.74 -6.16 -12.15
CA GLU A 106 -11.52 -6.03 -10.92
C GLU A 106 -10.58 -6.03 -9.73
N VAL A 107 -10.53 -4.88 -9.04
CA VAL A 107 -9.59 -4.62 -7.94
C VAL A 107 -10.31 -4.17 -6.67
N GLY A 108 -11.57 -4.52 -6.52
CA GLY A 108 -12.32 -4.24 -5.29
C GLY A 108 -11.76 -5.01 -4.10
N THR A 109 -12.08 -4.58 -2.89
CA THR A 109 -11.62 -5.25 -1.66
C THR A 109 -12.22 -6.65 -1.51
N LYS A 110 -13.32 -6.94 -2.21
CA LYS A 110 -13.90 -8.30 -2.30
C LYS A 110 -12.96 -9.27 -3.04
N GLN A 111 -12.27 -8.80 -4.08
CA GLN A 111 -11.32 -9.59 -4.86
C GLN A 111 -9.94 -9.65 -4.21
N GLN A 112 -9.54 -8.62 -3.46
CA GLN A 112 -8.23 -8.53 -2.84
C GLN A 112 -8.17 -9.29 -1.52
N GLU A 113 -7.06 -10.00 -1.29
CA GLU A 113 -6.71 -10.58 0.00
C GLU A 113 -5.21 -10.47 0.25
N PHE A 114 -4.84 -10.06 1.45
CA PHE A 114 -3.47 -10.10 1.97
C PHE A 114 -3.41 -11.21 3.00
N VAL A 115 -2.50 -12.15 2.82
CA VAL A 115 -2.32 -13.32 3.68
C VAL A 115 -0.91 -13.30 4.26
N VAL A 116 -0.81 -13.48 5.57
CA VAL A 116 0.48 -13.67 6.26
C VAL A 116 0.59 -15.12 6.67
N GLU A 117 1.70 -15.74 6.28
CA GLU A 117 2.04 -17.13 6.63
C GLU A 117 3.28 -17.17 7.51
N LYS A 118 3.36 -18.21 8.34
CA LYS A 118 4.57 -18.60 9.08
C LYS A 118 4.73 -20.10 8.94
N ASP A 119 5.91 -20.53 8.51
CA ASP A 119 6.24 -21.94 8.30
C ASP A 119 5.25 -22.68 7.37
N GLY A 120 4.61 -21.95 6.43
CA GLY A 120 3.60 -22.45 5.51
C GLY A 120 2.16 -22.47 6.06
N ASP A 121 1.95 -22.06 7.29
CA ASP A 121 0.62 -21.96 7.90
C ASP A 121 0.09 -20.51 7.85
N VAL A 122 -1.17 -20.34 7.43
CA VAL A 122 -1.82 -19.03 7.44
C VAL A 122 -2.07 -18.58 8.88
N VAL A 123 -1.38 -17.51 9.30
CA VAL A 123 -1.50 -16.94 10.64
C VAL A 123 -2.35 -15.66 10.68
N TRP A 124 -2.61 -15.06 9.52
CA TRP A 124 -3.47 -13.89 9.39
C TRP A 124 -3.97 -13.71 7.95
N SER A 125 -5.16 -13.15 7.80
CA SER A 125 -5.72 -12.71 6.51
C SER A 125 -6.52 -11.42 6.68
N SER A 126 -6.44 -10.54 5.71
CA SER A 126 -7.26 -9.33 5.63
C SER A 126 -8.77 -9.62 5.54
N LYS A 127 -9.14 -10.84 5.16
CA LYS A 127 -10.53 -11.31 5.08
C LYS A 127 -11.13 -11.70 6.43
N TYR A 128 -10.32 -11.97 7.46
CA TYR A 128 -10.82 -12.45 8.75
C TYR A 128 -11.75 -11.45 9.46
N CYS A 129 -11.49 -10.15 9.29
CA CYS A 129 -12.30 -9.07 9.87
C CYS A 129 -12.83 -8.10 8.81
N ALA A 130 -13.08 -8.57 7.59
CA ALA A 130 -13.61 -7.72 6.53
C ALA A 130 -14.98 -7.17 6.92
N ALA A 131 -15.17 -5.85 6.74
CA ALA A 131 -16.43 -5.20 6.98
C ALA A 131 -17.50 -5.73 6.02
N SER A 132 -18.71 -6.02 6.54
CA SER A 132 -19.82 -6.52 5.74
C SER A 132 -20.37 -5.49 4.74
N LYS A 133 -20.03 -4.21 4.92
CA LYS A 133 -20.39 -3.10 4.03
C LYS A 133 -19.12 -2.32 3.71
N ASP A 134 -18.57 -2.56 2.55
CA ASP A 134 -17.43 -1.84 2.00
C ASP A 134 -17.85 -1.23 0.67
N GLU A 135 -17.79 0.09 0.57
CA GLU A 135 -18.13 0.85 -0.64
C GLU A 135 -17.19 0.53 -1.81
N ASN A 136 -15.97 0.05 -1.51
CA ASN A 136 -14.97 -0.37 -2.49
C ASN A 136 -14.96 -1.89 -2.73
N ALA A 137 -16.02 -2.60 -2.31
CA ALA A 137 -16.08 -4.06 -2.44
C ALA A 137 -15.97 -4.52 -3.90
N GLU A 138 -16.59 -3.79 -4.83
CA GLU A 138 -16.60 -4.10 -6.26
C GLU A 138 -16.14 -2.87 -7.06
N VAL A 139 -14.89 -2.87 -7.47
CA VAL A 139 -14.26 -1.79 -8.25
C VAL A 139 -13.52 -2.38 -9.43
N SER A 140 -13.88 -1.94 -10.65
CA SER A 140 -13.10 -2.19 -11.87
C SER A 140 -12.22 -0.99 -12.18
N THR A 141 -10.97 -1.23 -12.51
CA THR A 141 -9.99 -0.19 -12.82
C THR A 141 -9.34 -0.46 -14.18
N GLU A 142 -9.17 0.60 -14.98
CA GLU A 142 -8.43 0.53 -16.23
C GLU A 142 -6.92 0.42 -15.97
N PHE A 143 -6.29 -0.49 -16.69
CA PHE A 143 -4.84 -0.67 -16.73
C PHE A 143 -4.37 -0.45 -18.17
N ALA A 144 -3.54 0.57 -18.37
CA ALA A 144 -2.88 0.80 -19.64
C ALA A 144 -1.96 -0.38 -20.02
N PRO A 145 -1.56 -0.52 -21.29
CA PRO A 145 -0.61 -1.53 -21.71
C PRO A 145 0.69 -1.45 -20.87
N GLN A 146 1.20 -2.59 -20.43
CA GLN A 146 2.47 -2.72 -19.69
C GLN A 146 2.52 -1.84 -18.41
N SER A 147 1.38 -1.56 -17.80
CA SER A 147 1.30 -0.73 -16.59
C SER A 147 1.04 -1.55 -15.34
N GLU A 148 1.39 -0.95 -14.19
CA GLU A 148 1.15 -1.53 -12.87
C GLU A 148 0.46 -0.50 -11.96
N LYS A 149 -0.37 -1.01 -11.05
CA LYS A 149 -0.94 -0.24 -9.94
C LYS A 149 -0.75 -1.01 -8.64
N THR A 150 -0.64 -0.28 -7.52
CA THR A 150 -0.41 -0.89 -6.21
C THR A 150 -1.57 -0.59 -5.28
N ALA A 151 -2.22 -1.62 -4.76
CA ALA A 151 -3.07 -1.52 -3.60
C ALA A 151 -2.22 -1.66 -2.34
N LYS A 152 -2.50 -0.84 -1.32
CA LYS A 152 -1.70 -0.78 -0.10
C LYS A 152 -2.56 -1.06 1.12
N LEU A 153 -2.00 -1.80 2.08
CA LEU A 153 -2.61 -2.11 3.36
C LEU A 153 -1.58 -1.89 4.48
N LYS A 154 -1.92 -1.07 5.46
CA LYS A 154 -1.12 -0.93 6.67
C LYS A 154 -1.51 -2.03 7.66
N TRP A 155 -0.57 -2.91 7.98
CA TRP A 155 -0.83 -4.04 8.86
C TRP A 155 -0.54 -3.67 10.33
N ASN A 156 -1.59 -3.64 11.13
CA ASN A 156 -1.52 -3.26 12.55
C ASN A 156 -1.02 -4.37 13.48
N ARG A 157 -0.63 -5.54 12.95
CA ARG A 157 -0.12 -6.69 13.69
C ARG A 157 -1.08 -7.22 14.76
N VAL A 158 -2.38 -6.95 14.64
CA VAL A 158 -3.37 -7.54 15.54
C VAL A 158 -3.69 -8.96 15.09
N LYS A 159 -3.37 -9.94 15.93
CA LYS A 159 -3.66 -11.35 15.66
C LYS A 159 -5.14 -11.63 15.88
N VAL A 160 -5.80 -12.09 14.83
CA VAL A 160 -7.24 -12.44 14.84
C VAL A 160 -7.44 -13.80 14.17
N ASP A 161 -8.48 -14.51 14.59
CA ASP A 161 -8.89 -15.75 13.95
C ASP A 161 -9.89 -15.51 12.80
N LYS A 162 -10.29 -16.59 12.11
CA LYS A 162 -11.25 -16.55 10.99
C LYS A 162 -12.63 -16.00 11.36
N ASN A 163 -12.96 -15.90 12.66
CA ASN A 163 -14.20 -15.35 13.17
C ASN A 163 -14.03 -13.91 13.70
N CYS A 164 -12.91 -13.29 13.38
CA CYS A 164 -12.53 -11.97 13.86
C CYS A 164 -12.38 -11.87 15.40
N ASN A 165 -12.10 -12.96 16.08
CA ASN A 165 -11.79 -12.92 17.50
C ASN A 165 -10.31 -12.57 17.69
N ARG A 166 -10.04 -11.58 18.54
CA ARG A 166 -8.68 -11.19 18.87
C ARG A 166 -8.02 -12.27 19.73
N ALA A 167 -6.83 -12.71 19.33
CA ALA A 167 -5.99 -13.57 20.14
C ALA A 167 -5.44 -12.80 21.37
N LYS A 168 -5.05 -13.54 22.42
CA LYS A 168 -4.42 -12.94 23.60
C LYS A 168 -2.95 -12.64 23.38
N ASP A 169 -2.33 -13.42 22.50
CA ASP A 169 -0.90 -13.36 22.19
C ASP A 169 -0.69 -12.54 20.93
N ASP A 170 0.41 -11.82 20.88
CA ASP A 170 0.88 -11.10 19.70
C ASP A 170 1.59 -12.07 18.72
N PHE A 171 1.99 -11.56 17.57
CA PHE A 171 2.84 -12.30 16.64
C PHE A 171 4.25 -12.41 17.23
N ALA A 172 4.78 -13.63 17.32
CA ALA A 172 6.15 -13.86 17.76
C ALA A 172 7.16 -13.28 16.77
N SER A 173 8.36 -12.99 17.24
CA SER A 173 9.48 -12.63 16.36
C SER A 173 9.83 -13.76 15.38
N GLY A 174 10.46 -13.42 14.26
CA GLY A 174 10.92 -14.36 13.25
C GLY A 174 10.46 -14.03 11.85
N GLU A 175 10.70 -14.97 10.93
CA GLU A 175 10.40 -14.82 9.51
C GLU A 175 8.93 -15.16 9.22
N TYR A 176 8.34 -14.40 8.30
CA TYR A 176 6.97 -14.53 7.81
C TYR A 176 6.95 -14.30 6.31
N ASP A 177 5.94 -14.81 5.63
CA ASP A 177 5.70 -14.59 4.23
C ASP A 177 4.41 -13.82 4.01
N LEU A 178 4.46 -12.80 3.15
CA LEU A 178 3.28 -12.14 2.61
C LEU A 178 2.93 -12.74 1.26
N ILE A 179 1.70 -13.18 1.12
CA ILE A 179 1.07 -13.60 -0.13
C ILE A 179 -0.09 -12.65 -0.39
N VAL A 180 -0.25 -12.20 -1.63
CA VAL A 180 -1.42 -11.40 -2.05
C VAL A 180 -2.23 -12.18 -3.07
N LYS A 181 -3.56 -12.08 -2.95
CA LYS A 181 -4.51 -12.77 -3.85
C LYS A 181 -5.47 -11.77 -4.46
N LEU A 182 -5.78 -11.98 -5.73
CA LEU A 182 -6.79 -11.24 -6.47
C LEU A 182 -7.70 -12.25 -7.18
N ASP A 183 -8.91 -12.43 -6.69
CA ASP A 183 -9.78 -13.55 -7.02
C ASP A 183 -9.02 -14.90 -6.86
N ASP A 184 -8.92 -15.69 -7.93
CA ASP A 184 -8.25 -16.99 -7.94
C ASP A 184 -6.74 -16.89 -8.20
N LYS A 185 -6.23 -15.69 -8.45
CA LYS A 185 -4.80 -15.46 -8.71
C LYS A 185 -4.04 -15.18 -7.42
N GLU A 186 -2.87 -15.81 -7.29
CA GLU A 186 -2.01 -15.68 -6.12
C GLU A 186 -0.58 -15.27 -6.53
N SER A 187 0.06 -14.42 -5.73
CA SER A 187 1.45 -14.05 -5.91
C SER A 187 2.41 -15.13 -5.37
N LYS A 188 3.69 -15.01 -5.75
CA LYS A 188 4.74 -15.69 -5.00
C LYS A 188 4.85 -15.08 -3.60
N PRO A 189 5.27 -15.87 -2.58
CA PRO A 189 5.56 -15.35 -1.25
C PRO A 189 6.64 -14.26 -1.28
N THR A 190 6.50 -13.28 -0.39
CA THR A 190 7.52 -12.27 -0.13
C THR A 190 7.84 -12.28 1.36
N SER A 191 9.06 -12.76 1.69
CA SER A 191 9.50 -12.87 3.08
C SER A 191 9.77 -11.50 3.71
N PHE A 192 9.46 -11.39 5.00
CA PHE A 192 9.77 -10.29 5.88
C PHE A 192 9.98 -10.80 7.31
N GLU A 193 10.65 -10.01 8.14
CA GLU A 193 11.02 -10.38 9.50
C GLU A 193 10.32 -9.47 10.52
N LEU A 194 9.76 -10.07 11.57
CA LEU A 194 9.41 -9.38 12.79
C LEU A 194 10.60 -9.48 13.75
N GLU A 195 11.27 -8.36 14.03
CA GLU A 195 12.43 -8.31 14.92
C GLU A 195 12.01 -8.67 16.36
N LYS A 196 12.94 -9.31 17.10
CA LYS A 196 12.76 -9.58 18.51
C LYS A 196 12.53 -8.27 19.28
N SER A 197 11.56 -8.27 20.17
CA SER A 197 11.35 -7.17 21.11
C SER A 197 12.56 -7.02 22.06
N ASP A 198 12.67 -5.87 22.68
CA ASP A 198 13.74 -5.65 23.68
C ASP A 198 13.57 -6.59 24.89
N ALA A 199 12.33 -7.01 25.21
CA ALA A 199 12.04 -8.00 26.24
C ALA A 199 12.57 -9.38 25.86
N GLU A 200 12.27 -9.86 24.64
CA GLU A 200 12.76 -11.14 24.12
C GLU A 200 14.30 -11.19 24.08
N LYS A 201 14.95 -10.10 23.63
CA LYS A 201 16.42 -9.97 23.65
C LYS A 201 17.01 -10.03 25.05
N ALA A 202 16.32 -9.42 26.02
CA ALA A 202 16.77 -9.43 27.43
C ALA A 202 16.62 -10.82 28.07
N GLU A 203 15.56 -11.56 27.74
CA GLU A 203 15.35 -12.94 28.21
C GLU A 203 16.38 -13.90 27.61
N GLU A 204 16.64 -13.79 26.31
CA GLU A 204 17.65 -14.61 25.62
C GLU A 204 19.05 -14.40 26.23
N LYS A 205 19.42 -13.13 26.47
CA LYS A 205 20.71 -12.81 27.11
C LYS A 205 20.83 -13.39 28.52
N LYS A 206 19.75 -13.37 29.31
CA LYS A 206 19.75 -13.99 30.64
C LYS A 206 19.93 -15.50 30.55
N ALA A 207 19.25 -16.16 29.60
CA ALA A 207 19.36 -17.60 29.39
C ALA A 207 20.78 -18.00 28.96
N GLU A 208 21.44 -17.18 28.10
CA GLU A 208 22.84 -17.41 27.72
C GLU A 208 23.81 -17.23 28.89
N ASP A 209 23.61 -16.19 29.71
CA ASP A 209 24.44 -15.93 30.88
C ASP A 209 24.29 -17.04 31.95
N GLU A 210 23.05 -17.54 32.17
CA GLU A 210 22.80 -18.66 33.08
C GLU A 210 23.44 -19.97 32.56
N LYS A 211 23.37 -20.20 31.25
CA LYS A 211 24.00 -21.37 30.64
C LYS A 211 25.53 -21.33 30.78
N LYS A 212 26.15 -20.20 30.49
CA LYS A 212 27.60 -20.01 30.69
C LYS A 212 28.03 -20.28 32.13
N LYS A 213 27.28 -19.74 33.08
CA LYS A 213 27.57 -19.93 34.51
C LYS A 213 27.48 -21.40 34.92
N SER A 214 26.49 -22.13 34.41
CA SER A 214 26.34 -23.58 34.69
C SER A 214 27.43 -24.43 34.04
N GLU A 215 27.97 -24.01 32.90
CA GLU A 215 29.09 -24.67 32.23
C GLU A 215 30.43 -24.43 32.97
N GLU A 216 30.65 -23.20 33.50
CA GLU A 216 31.81 -22.88 34.32
C GLU A 216 31.81 -23.63 35.65
N GLU A 217 30.69 -23.71 36.39
CA GLU A 217 30.58 -24.48 37.63
C GLU A 217 30.85 -25.97 37.40
N LYS A 218 30.45 -26.54 36.27
CA LYS A 218 30.69 -27.93 35.95
C LYS A 218 32.14 -28.25 35.57
N SER A 219 32.91 -27.26 35.14
CA SER A 219 34.34 -27.42 34.80
C SER A 219 35.27 -27.29 36.00
N GLU A 220 34.81 -26.75 37.13
CA GLU A 220 35.57 -26.59 38.37
C GLU A 220 35.39 -27.73 39.37
N GLU A 221 34.56 -28.76 39.08
CA GLU A 221 34.40 -29.92 39.95
C GLU A 221 35.67 -30.78 39.91
N PRO A 222 36.45 -30.90 41.01
CA PRO A 222 37.70 -31.64 40.98
C PRO A 222 37.41 -33.15 40.80
N GLN A 223 38.06 -33.76 39.80
CA GLN A 223 38.08 -35.20 39.64
C GLN A 223 38.92 -35.79 40.74
N ASP A 224 38.28 -36.40 41.72
CA ASP A 224 38.92 -37.28 42.73
C ASP A 224 39.18 -38.68 42.17
#